data_7d8e79713066b0342f0bcdae7ec3bd8b
#
_entry.id   7d8e79713066b0342f0bcdae7ec3bd8b
#
_cell.length_a   1.000
_cell.length_b   1.000
_cell.length_c   1.000
_cell.angle_alpha   90.00
_cell.angle_beta   90.00
_cell.angle_gamma   90.00
#
_symmetry.space_group_name_H-M   'P 1'
#
loop_
_entity.id
_entity.type
_entity.pdbx_description
1 polymer ?
#
loop_
_entity_poly.entity_id
_entity_poly.type
_entity_poly.pdbx_seq_one_letter_code
_entity_poly.pdbx_strand_id
1 'polypeptide(L)'
;MTADGVPAVAIVVPVHDEAELLDGCLAALTAAIEHTRRTHPGVRISTVVVLDACTDASARIARSWPVRTISIDARNVGTARRRGVAAAVAELVSPPADVWISTTDGDSVVPVTWLTHQLALRTAGADVVLGTVRPDFADLTAEHAEHWLETHPRGRPVGNVHGANLGLRADVYLAAGQFGDLDQHEDVELVRAARALGARVVATDENEVVTSGRFWGRTPGGYAAFVRATHERIAGVG
;
A
#
# COMPACT_ATOMS: atom_id res chain seq x y z
N MET A 1 -11.98 -6.57 21.86
CA MET A 1 -10.71 -5.97 22.33
C MET A 1 -9.88 -7.09 22.90
N THR A 2 -8.72 -7.38 22.27
CA THR A 2 -7.72 -8.25 22.90
C THR A 2 -7.32 -7.60 24.21
N ALA A 3 -6.95 -8.38 25.23
CA ALA A 3 -6.73 -7.94 26.62
C ALA A 3 -5.74 -6.77 26.78
N ASP A 4 -4.99 -6.39 25.73
CA ASP A 4 -3.92 -5.39 25.79
C ASP A 4 -4.11 -4.20 24.84
N GLY A 5 -5.25 -4.07 24.11
CA GLY A 5 -5.52 -2.92 23.24
C GLY A 5 -4.64 -2.78 21.97
N VAL A 6 -3.67 -3.68 21.77
CA VAL A 6 -2.74 -3.64 20.64
C VAL A 6 -3.39 -4.34 19.44
N PRO A 7 -3.57 -3.65 18.29
CA PRO A 7 -4.18 -4.24 17.12
C PRO A 7 -3.27 -5.31 16.49
N ALA A 8 -3.88 -6.27 15.82
CA ALA A 8 -3.18 -7.12 14.88
C ALA A 8 -3.07 -6.39 13.53
N VAL A 9 -1.98 -6.60 12.79
CA VAL A 9 -1.72 -5.91 11.52
C VAL A 9 -1.57 -6.92 10.39
N ALA A 10 -2.39 -6.80 9.36
CA ALA A 10 -2.32 -7.56 8.12
C ALA A 10 -1.67 -6.70 7.04
N ILE A 11 -0.48 -7.07 6.56
CA ILE A 11 0.22 -6.36 5.51
C ILE A 11 0.13 -7.15 4.22
N VAL A 12 -0.19 -6.48 3.11
CA VAL A 12 -0.34 -7.10 1.80
C VAL A 12 0.45 -6.35 0.75
N VAL A 13 1.24 -7.10 -0.01
CA VAL A 13 2.05 -6.60 -1.12
C VAL A 13 1.71 -7.41 -2.37
N PRO A 14 0.91 -6.88 -3.31
CA PRO A 14 0.72 -7.48 -4.62
C PRO A 14 2.00 -7.30 -5.45
N VAL A 15 2.37 -8.35 -6.19
CA VAL A 15 3.58 -8.38 -7.03
C VAL A 15 3.27 -9.03 -8.37
N HIS A 16 3.61 -8.33 -9.46
CA HIS A 16 3.58 -8.86 -10.82
C HIS A 16 4.85 -8.42 -11.56
N ASP A 17 5.84 -9.33 -11.67
CA ASP A 17 7.14 -9.09 -12.34
C ASP A 17 7.88 -7.83 -11.84
N GLU A 18 8.20 -7.78 -10.54
CA GLU A 18 8.88 -6.65 -9.88
C GLU A 18 10.29 -7.04 -9.37
N ALA A 19 10.99 -7.96 -10.05
CA ALA A 19 12.29 -8.47 -9.59
C ALA A 19 13.34 -7.38 -9.34
N GLU A 20 13.28 -6.25 -10.02
CA GLU A 20 14.25 -5.16 -9.89
C GLU A 20 14.05 -4.34 -8.60
N LEU A 21 12.81 -4.20 -8.13
CA LEU A 21 12.45 -3.28 -7.04
C LEU A 21 12.00 -4.00 -5.76
N LEU A 22 11.56 -5.24 -5.88
CA LEU A 22 10.96 -6.00 -4.77
C LEU A 22 11.89 -6.18 -3.57
N ASP A 23 13.19 -6.33 -3.79
CA ASP A 23 14.16 -6.49 -2.70
C ASP A 23 14.22 -5.23 -1.83
N GLY A 24 14.28 -4.05 -2.44
CA GLY A 24 14.21 -2.75 -1.75
C GLY A 24 12.88 -2.53 -1.02
N CYS A 25 11.76 -2.91 -1.64
CA CYS A 25 10.44 -2.89 -1.02
C CYS A 25 10.41 -3.73 0.27
N LEU A 26 10.86 -4.98 0.21
CA LEU A 26 10.83 -5.90 1.34
C LEU A 26 11.83 -5.53 2.44
N ALA A 27 12.97 -4.93 2.09
CA ALA A 27 13.91 -4.38 3.05
C ALA A 27 13.29 -3.23 3.86
N ALA A 28 12.68 -2.26 3.17
CA ALA A 28 11.99 -1.13 3.82
C ALA A 28 10.82 -1.60 4.71
N LEU A 29 10.03 -2.53 4.19
CA LEU A 29 8.91 -3.11 4.93
C LEU A 29 9.36 -3.85 6.19
N THR A 30 10.44 -4.63 6.09
CA THR A 30 11.03 -5.34 7.25
C THR A 30 11.50 -4.34 8.31
N ALA A 31 12.17 -3.25 7.91
CA ALA A 31 12.58 -2.19 8.84
C ALA A 31 11.38 -1.54 9.55
N ALA A 32 10.28 -1.27 8.83
CA ALA A 32 9.05 -0.74 9.41
C ALA A 32 8.38 -1.72 10.39
N ILE A 33 8.38 -3.01 10.08
CA ILE A 33 7.88 -4.08 10.95
C ILE A 33 8.69 -4.16 12.24
N GLU A 34 10.02 -4.17 12.13
CA GLU A 34 10.90 -4.22 13.29
C GLU A 34 10.77 -2.98 14.17
N HIS A 35 10.66 -1.80 13.57
CA HIS A 35 10.36 -0.56 14.31
C HIS A 35 9.05 -0.67 15.07
N THR A 36 8.00 -1.16 14.41
CA THR A 36 6.68 -1.33 15.03
C THR A 36 6.72 -2.32 16.19
N ARG A 37 7.41 -3.44 16.05
CA ARG A 37 7.57 -4.42 17.15
C ARG A 37 8.30 -3.85 18.35
N ARG A 38 9.26 -2.94 18.14
CA ARG A 38 9.97 -2.27 19.25
C ARG A 38 9.09 -1.25 19.98
N THR A 39 8.26 -0.51 19.23
CA THR A 39 7.42 0.58 19.78
C THR A 39 6.06 0.12 20.28
N HIS A 40 5.58 -1.02 19.79
CA HIS A 40 4.30 -1.64 20.16
C HIS A 40 4.54 -3.11 20.53
N PRO A 41 5.11 -3.38 21.73
CA PRO A 41 5.35 -4.74 22.20
C PRO A 41 4.04 -5.54 22.19
N GLY A 42 4.08 -6.77 21.66
CA GLY A 42 2.91 -7.65 21.58
C GLY A 42 2.07 -7.46 20.30
N VAL A 43 2.37 -6.49 19.42
CA VAL A 43 1.71 -6.39 18.11
C VAL A 43 1.91 -7.67 17.30
N ARG A 44 0.82 -8.24 16.80
CA ARG A 44 0.87 -9.39 15.88
C ARG A 44 0.81 -8.88 14.45
N ILE A 45 1.79 -9.26 13.64
CA ILE A 45 1.91 -8.80 12.25
C ILE A 45 2.00 -10.02 11.35
N SER A 46 1.08 -10.14 10.39
CA SER A 46 1.15 -11.07 9.27
C SER A 46 1.43 -10.29 7.99
N THR A 47 2.45 -10.73 7.24
CA THR A 47 2.85 -10.11 5.97
C THR A 47 2.70 -11.12 4.86
N VAL A 48 1.89 -10.80 3.86
CA VAL A 48 1.64 -11.65 2.69
C VAL A 48 2.04 -10.94 1.41
N VAL A 49 2.98 -11.52 0.70
CA VAL A 49 3.35 -11.15 -0.67
C VAL A 49 2.55 -12.02 -1.63
N VAL A 50 1.77 -11.40 -2.49
CA VAL A 50 0.93 -12.09 -3.48
C VAL A 50 1.61 -12.01 -4.84
N LEU A 51 2.16 -13.15 -5.28
CA LEU A 51 2.80 -13.29 -6.58
C LEU A 51 1.73 -13.59 -7.64
N ASP A 52 1.32 -12.58 -8.39
CA ASP A 52 0.27 -12.70 -9.40
C ASP A 52 0.90 -12.87 -10.79
N ALA A 53 0.82 -14.07 -11.35
CA ALA A 53 1.32 -14.40 -12.69
C ALA A 53 2.79 -13.99 -12.93
N CYS A 54 3.64 -14.03 -11.87
CA CYS A 54 5.05 -13.67 -11.99
C CYS A 54 5.82 -14.69 -12.85
N THR A 55 6.59 -14.18 -13.81
CA THR A 55 7.44 -14.96 -14.70
C THR A 55 8.93 -14.69 -14.50
N ASP A 56 9.28 -13.64 -13.77
CA ASP A 56 10.62 -13.18 -13.45
C ASP A 56 11.18 -13.76 -12.13
N ALA A 57 12.22 -13.14 -11.58
CA ALA A 57 12.84 -13.57 -10.33
C ALA A 57 12.06 -13.16 -9.06
N SER A 58 10.92 -12.47 -9.17
CA SER A 58 10.14 -11.96 -8.02
C SER A 58 9.82 -13.04 -6.99
N ALA A 59 9.41 -14.23 -7.46
CA ALA A 59 9.09 -15.35 -6.56
C ALA A 59 10.31 -15.85 -5.77
N ARG A 60 11.50 -15.84 -6.36
CA ARG A 60 12.75 -16.22 -5.69
C ARG A 60 13.15 -15.16 -4.66
N ILE A 61 13.03 -13.88 -5.02
CA ILE A 61 13.34 -12.76 -4.14
C ILE A 61 12.39 -12.78 -2.93
N ALA A 62 11.08 -12.86 -3.14
CA ALA A 62 10.11 -12.87 -2.04
C ALA A 62 10.36 -13.99 -1.03
N ARG A 63 10.74 -15.18 -1.49
CA ARG A 63 11.04 -16.33 -0.61
C ARG A 63 12.33 -16.18 0.21
N SER A 64 13.21 -15.25 -0.11
CA SER A 64 14.42 -14.96 0.69
C SER A 64 14.14 -14.05 1.88
N TRP A 65 12.93 -13.49 1.98
CA TRP A 65 12.50 -12.62 3.06
C TRP A 65 11.57 -13.36 4.05
N PRO A 66 11.50 -12.93 5.32
CA PRO A 66 10.64 -13.54 6.33
C PRO A 66 9.17 -13.13 6.15
N VAL A 67 8.62 -13.38 4.96
CA VAL A 67 7.24 -13.08 4.57
C VAL A 67 6.55 -14.34 4.05
N ARG A 68 5.24 -14.41 4.23
CA ARG A 68 4.45 -15.45 3.58
C ARG A 68 4.25 -15.10 2.11
N THR A 69 4.43 -16.07 1.22
CA THR A 69 4.11 -15.91 -0.21
C THR A 69 2.92 -16.76 -0.60
N ILE A 70 2.03 -16.20 -1.41
CA ILE A 70 0.98 -16.95 -2.12
C ILE A 70 1.11 -16.65 -3.63
N SER A 71 0.85 -17.64 -4.47
CA SER A 71 0.90 -17.46 -5.92
C SER A 71 -0.51 -17.61 -6.49
N ILE A 72 -0.86 -16.71 -7.39
CA ILE A 72 -2.12 -16.69 -8.15
C ILE A 72 -1.82 -16.42 -9.63
N ASP A 73 -2.80 -16.59 -10.49
CA ASP A 73 -2.74 -16.24 -11.92
C ASP A 73 -4.01 -15.46 -12.30
N ALA A 74 -4.21 -14.31 -11.63
CA ALA A 74 -5.37 -13.45 -11.85
C ALA A 74 -5.08 -12.28 -12.78
N ARG A 75 -3.81 -11.81 -12.81
CA ARG A 75 -3.38 -10.60 -13.53
C ARG A 75 -4.25 -9.39 -13.18
N ASN A 76 -4.61 -9.30 -11.91
CA ASN A 76 -5.51 -8.28 -11.40
C ASN A 76 -5.13 -7.90 -9.97
N VAL A 77 -4.73 -6.64 -9.78
CA VAL A 77 -4.20 -6.14 -8.51
C VAL A 77 -5.24 -6.16 -7.38
N GLY A 78 -6.52 -5.90 -7.68
CA GLY A 78 -7.61 -5.97 -6.71
C GLY A 78 -7.81 -7.39 -6.19
N THR A 79 -7.82 -8.37 -7.10
CA THR A 79 -7.85 -9.80 -6.74
C THR A 79 -6.63 -10.20 -5.93
N ALA A 80 -5.43 -9.75 -6.30
CA ALA A 80 -4.20 -10.01 -5.55
C ALA A 80 -4.30 -9.45 -4.13
N ARG A 81 -4.69 -8.18 -3.96
CA ARG A 81 -4.89 -7.57 -2.65
C ARG A 81 -5.94 -8.31 -1.83
N ARG A 82 -7.09 -8.64 -2.42
CA ARG A 82 -8.16 -9.40 -1.74
C ARG A 82 -7.68 -10.76 -1.24
N ARG A 83 -6.95 -11.51 -2.04
CA ARG A 83 -6.39 -12.82 -1.67
C ARG A 83 -5.34 -12.68 -0.56
N GLY A 84 -4.50 -11.65 -0.66
CA GLY A 84 -3.49 -11.34 0.36
C GLY A 84 -4.12 -10.98 1.70
N VAL A 85 -5.14 -10.10 1.71
CA VAL A 85 -5.86 -9.73 2.93
C VAL A 85 -6.51 -10.94 3.58
N ALA A 86 -7.21 -11.77 2.80
CA ALA A 86 -7.85 -12.98 3.33
C ALA A 86 -6.83 -13.92 3.98
N ALA A 87 -5.65 -14.11 3.35
CA ALA A 87 -4.60 -14.96 3.89
C ALA A 87 -3.97 -14.38 5.17
N ALA A 88 -3.69 -13.07 5.20
CA ALA A 88 -3.07 -12.40 6.35
C ALA A 88 -4.01 -12.34 7.56
N VAL A 89 -5.29 -12.01 7.34
CA VAL A 89 -6.31 -11.96 8.40
C VAL A 89 -6.53 -13.34 9.01
N ALA A 90 -6.58 -14.40 8.19
CA ALA A 90 -6.75 -15.77 8.66
C ALA A 90 -5.60 -16.21 9.60
N GLU A 91 -4.36 -15.78 9.37
CA GLU A 91 -3.22 -16.09 10.25
C GLU A 91 -3.31 -15.39 11.61
N LEU A 92 -3.87 -14.19 11.63
CA LEU A 92 -3.92 -13.39 12.86
C LEU A 92 -4.89 -13.91 13.89
N VAL A 93 -5.89 -14.69 13.47
CA VAL A 93 -6.91 -15.28 14.36
C VAL A 93 -7.48 -14.24 15.35
N SER A 94 -7.91 -13.10 14.81
CA SER A 94 -8.42 -11.95 15.58
C SER A 94 -9.78 -11.52 15.05
N PRO A 95 -10.65 -10.95 15.91
CA PRO A 95 -11.86 -10.30 15.43
C PRO A 95 -11.52 -9.22 14.38
N PRO A 96 -12.29 -9.07 13.29
CA PRO A 96 -11.99 -8.10 12.24
C PRO A 96 -11.83 -6.64 12.75
N ALA A 97 -12.59 -6.25 13.77
CA ALA A 97 -12.48 -4.90 14.37
C ALA A 97 -11.11 -4.64 15.05
N ASP A 98 -10.40 -5.71 15.43
CA ASP A 98 -9.08 -5.63 16.06
C ASP A 98 -7.93 -5.74 15.04
N VAL A 99 -8.23 -6.00 13.76
CA VAL A 99 -7.25 -6.11 12.69
C VAL A 99 -7.16 -4.81 11.92
N TRP A 100 -5.93 -4.32 11.73
CA TRP A 100 -5.59 -3.24 10.81
C TRP A 100 -4.98 -3.82 9.55
N ILE A 101 -5.53 -3.48 8.40
CA ILE A 101 -4.99 -3.85 7.09
C ILE A 101 -4.11 -2.70 6.60
N SER A 102 -2.91 -2.99 6.11
CA SER A 102 -2.02 -2.04 5.44
C SER A 102 -1.61 -2.61 4.09
N THR A 103 -1.73 -1.81 3.02
CA THR A 103 -1.29 -2.22 1.67
C THR A 103 -0.19 -1.30 1.15
N THR A 104 0.78 -1.90 0.47
CA THR A 104 1.81 -1.22 -0.32
C THR A 104 2.10 -2.04 -1.56
N ASP A 105 2.81 -1.50 -2.55
CA ASP A 105 3.08 -2.19 -3.81
C ASP A 105 4.52 -2.73 -3.85
N GLY A 106 4.77 -3.74 -4.71
CA GLY A 106 6.05 -4.44 -4.79
C GLY A 106 7.22 -3.59 -5.34
N ASP A 107 6.91 -2.39 -5.85
CA ASP A 107 7.86 -1.38 -6.35
C ASP A 107 7.94 -0.14 -5.45
N SER A 108 7.46 -0.25 -4.21
CA SER A 108 7.30 0.89 -3.30
C SER A 108 8.14 0.72 -2.04
N VAL A 109 8.71 1.83 -1.56
CA VAL A 109 9.54 1.91 -0.37
C VAL A 109 8.80 2.69 0.71
N VAL A 110 8.38 2.00 1.77
CA VAL A 110 7.69 2.60 2.90
C VAL A 110 8.68 3.20 3.89
N PRO A 111 8.37 4.33 4.56
CA PRO A 111 9.22 4.85 5.64
C PRO A 111 9.17 3.95 6.89
N VAL A 112 10.21 4.00 7.70
CA VAL A 112 10.35 3.18 8.91
C VAL A 112 9.20 3.36 9.91
N THR A 113 8.56 4.52 9.93
CA THR A 113 7.42 4.85 10.79
C THR A 113 6.05 4.54 10.15
N TRP A 114 6.02 3.93 8.99
CA TRP A 114 4.80 3.72 8.20
C TRP A 114 3.65 3.08 8.98
N LEU A 115 3.92 1.94 9.63
CA LEU A 115 2.90 1.23 10.40
C LEU A 115 2.54 1.96 11.69
N THR A 116 3.54 2.48 12.41
CA THR A 116 3.30 3.16 13.69
C THR A 116 2.46 4.41 13.53
N HIS A 117 2.63 5.15 12.42
CA HIS A 117 1.79 6.29 12.11
C HIS A 117 0.35 5.88 11.80
N GLN A 118 0.15 4.85 10.96
CA GLN A 118 -1.19 4.34 10.69
C GLN A 118 -1.89 3.86 11.97
N LEU A 119 -1.16 3.17 12.86
CA LEU A 119 -1.69 2.72 14.16
C LEU A 119 -2.02 3.90 15.09
N ALA A 120 -1.24 4.97 15.09
CA ALA A 120 -1.54 6.18 15.85
C ALA A 120 -2.84 6.84 15.34
N LEU A 121 -3.01 6.96 14.03
CA LEU A 121 -4.25 7.48 13.44
C LEU A 121 -5.47 6.58 13.72
N ARG A 122 -5.30 5.25 13.67
CA ARG A 122 -6.33 4.30 14.10
C ARG A 122 -6.72 4.54 15.56
N THR A 123 -5.74 4.69 16.45
CA THR A 123 -5.98 4.96 17.88
C THR A 123 -6.70 6.30 18.08
N ALA A 124 -6.43 7.28 17.22
CA ALA A 124 -7.16 8.55 17.17
C ALA A 124 -8.56 8.44 16.52
N GLY A 125 -8.98 7.22 16.17
CA GLY A 125 -10.33 6.91 15.66
C GLY A 125 -10.45 6.88 14.14
N ALA A 126 -9.36 6.85 13.37
CA ALA A 126 -9.46 6.64 11.93
C ALA A 126 -9.89 5.20 11.62
N ASP A 127 -10.83 5.06 10.72
CA ASP A 127 -11.26 3.77 10.15
C ASP A 127 -10.49 3.46 8.86
N VAL A 128 -10.13 4.51 8.12
CA VAL A 128 -9.34 4.45 6.88
C VAL A 128 -8.29 5.56 6.90
N VAL A 129 -7.06 5.22 6.52
CA VAL A 129 -5.93 6.15 6.36
C VAL A 129 -5.49 6.16 4.90
N LEU A 130 -5.50 7.33 4.30
CA LEU A 130 -5.02 7.60 2.95
C LEU A 130 -3.66 8.28 3.06
N GLY A 131 -2.58 7.53 2.82
CA GLY A 131 -1.25 8.10 2.76
C GLY A 131 -0.93 8.61 1.35
N THR A 132 -0.06 9.62 1.28
CA THR A 132 0.46 10.10 -0.01
C THR A 132 1.51 9.15 -0.57
N VAL A 133 1.65 9.17 -1.89
CA VAL A 133 2.77 8.54 -2.60
C VAL A 133 3.49 9.60 -3.43
N ARG A 134 4.79 9.43 -3.61
CA ARG A 134 5.56 10.19 -4.58
C ARG A 134 6.38 9.27 -5.48
N PRO A 135 6.70 9.69 -6.71
CA PRO A 135 7.62 8.92 -7.54
C PRO A 135 9.03 8.96 -6.94
N ASP A 136 9.83 7.95 -7.21
CA ASP A 136 11.26 8.05 -6.98
C ASP A 136 11.83 9.10 -7.95
N PHE A 137 12.37 10.17 -7.40
CA PHE A 137 12.92 11.27 -8.20
C PHE A 137 14.18 10.85 -8.98
N ALA A 138 14.82 9.74 -8.61
CA ALA A 138 15.91 9.17 -9.40
C ALA A 138 15.46 8.67 -10.78
N ASP A 139 14.17 8.34 -10.92
CA ASP A 139 13.55 7.89 -12.19
C ASP A 139 13.11 9.09 -13.08
N LEU A 140 13.17 10.32 -12.56
CA LEU A 140 12.60 11.51 -13.21
C LEU A 140 13.70 12.46 -13.71
N THR A 141 13.34 13.35 -14.63
CA THR A 141 14.18 14.52 -14.91
C THR A 141 14.11 15.52 -13.75
N ALA A 142 15.14 16.36 -13.61
CA ALA A 142 15.16 17.40 -12.56
C ALA A 142 13.94 18.34 -12.65
N GLU A 143 13.56 18.74 -13.85
CA GLU A 143 12.39 19.58 -14.12
C GLU A 143 11.07 18.91 -13.69
N HIS A 144 10.93 17.60 -13.94
CA HIS A 144 9.75 16.86 -13.51
C HIS A 144 9.69 16.73 -11.98
N ALA A 145 10.83 16.48 -11.33
CA ALA A 145 10.91 16.42 -9.87
C ALA A 145 10.58 17.77 -9.22
N GLU A 146 11.07 18.88 -9.79
CA GLU A 146 10.75 20.24 -9.33
C GLU A 146 9.25 20.55 -9.47
N HIS A 147 8.65 20.25 -10.64
CA HIS A 147 7.22 20.39 -10.86
C HIS A 147 6.39 19.55 -9.86
N TRP A 148 6.85 18.33 -9.55
CA TRP A 148 6.19 17.51 -8.53
C TRP A 148 6.17 18.22 -7.18
N LEU A 149 7.32 18.72 -6.70
CA LEU A 149 7.44 19.41 -5.41
C LEU A 149 6.59 20.68 -5.33
N GLU A 150 6.48 21.43 -6.42
CA GLU A 150 5.63 22.63 -6.51
C GLU A 150 4.15 22.32 -6.42
N THR A 151 3.71 21.22 -7.03
CA THR A 151 2.29 20.84 -7.13
C THR A 151 1.81 19.97 -5.97
N HIS A 152 2.74 19.42 -5.17
CA HIS A 152 2.43 18.56 -4.02
C HIS A 152 3.06 19.10 -2.72
N PRO A 153 2.63 20.29 -2.25
CA PRO A 153 3.18 20.91 -1.04
C PRO A 153 2.85 20.06 0.19
N ARG A 154 3.84 19.84 1.06
CA ARG A 154 3.67 19.13 2.32
C ARG A 154 2.68 19.84 3.25
N GLY A 155 2.01 19.06 4.11
CA GLY A 155 1.00 19.53 5.06
C GLY A 155 -0.38 19.78 4.43
N ARG A 156 -0.57 19.39 3.18
CA ARG A 156 -1.84 19.54 2.45
C ARG A 156 -2.20 18.29 1.65
N PRO A 157 -2.38 17.13 2.31
CA PRO A 157 -2.78 15.92 1.59
C PRO A 157 -4.19 16.13 1.03
N VAL A 158 -4.33 15.96 -0.27
CA VAL A 158 -5.62 16.15 -0.99
C VAL A 158 -6.55 14.96 -0.88
N GLY A 159 -6.11 13.87 -0.25
CA GLY A 159 -6.94 12.68 -0.02
C GLY A 159 -7.08 11.80 -1.26
N ASN A 160 -6.13 11.84 -2.17
CA ASN A 160 -6.02 10.85 -3.24
C ASN A 160 -5.90 9.45 -2.64
N VAL A 161 -6.48 8.48 -3.31
CA VAL A 161 -6.43 7.08 -2.89
C VAL A 161 -5.32 6.38 -3.67
N HIS A 162 -4.42 5.73 -2.94
CA HIS A 162 -3.33 4.95 -3.52
C HIS A 162 -3.23 3.61 -2.79
N GLY A 163 -3.45 2.52 -3.50
CA GLY A 163 -3.28 1.18 -2.94
C GLY A 163 -1.88 0.91 -2.40
N ALA A 164 -0.88 1.67 -2.88
CA ALA A 164 0.49 1.64 -2.38
C ALA A 164 0.67 2.25 -0.98
N ASN A 165 -0.31 3.03 -0.47
CA ASN A 165 -0.27 3.62 0.88
C ASN A 165 -1.69 3.76 1.47
N LEU A 166 -2.33 2.63 1.70
CA LEU A 166 -3.69 2.56 2.23
C LEU A 166 -3.71 1.73 3.52
N GLY A 167 -4.32 2.29 4.57
CA GLY A 167 -4.59 1.60 5.81
C GLY A 167 -6.08 1.58 6.13
N LEU A 168 -6.63 0.47 6.64
CA LEU A 168 -8.03 0.41 7.05
C LEU A 168 -8.33 -0.70 8.05
N ARG A 169 -9.38 -0.53 8.87
CA ARG A 169 -9.88 -1.58 9.76
C ARG A 169 -10.49 -2.72 8.93
N ALA A 170 -10.25 -3.96 9.35
CA ALA A 170 -10.71 -5.11 8.59
C ALA A 170 -12.23 -5.30 8.62
N ASP A 171 -12.93 -4.88 9.67
CA ASP A 171 -14.41 -4.91 9.69
C ASP A 171 -15.01 -3.91 8.70
N VAL A 172 -14.41 -2.71 8.58
CA VAL A 172 -14.80 -1.70 7.58
C VAL A 172 -14.51 -2.21 6.17
N TYR A 173 -13.34 -2.83 5.96
CA TYR A 173 -12.97 -3.47 4.69
C TYR A 173 -14.00 -4.52 4.24
N LEU A 174 -14.42 -5.38 5.18
CA LEU A 174 -15.42 -6.42 4.89
C LEU A 174 -16.79 -5.82 4.58
N ALA A 175 -17.22 -4.83 5.37
CA ALA A 175 -18.50 -4.16 5.18
C ALA A 175 -18.55 -3.35 3.87
N ALA A 176 -17.42 -2.78 3.45
CA ALA A 176 -17.28 -2.02 2.19
C ALA A 176 -17.21 -2.90 0.93
N GLY A 177 -17.24 -4.25 1.07
CA GLY A 177 -17.28 -5.18 -0.04
C GLY A 177 -15.90 -5.66 -0.52
N GLN A 178 -14.82 -5.33 0.22
CA GLN A 178 -13.44 -5.75 -0.06
C GLN A 178 -12.88 -5.12 -1.35
N PHE A 179 -11.62 -5.43 -1.71
CA PHE A 179 -11.10 -5.07 -3.03
C PHE A 179 -11.85 -5.83 -4.13
N GLY A 180 -12.39 -5.12 -5.09
CA GLY A 180 -13.02 -5.67 -6.29
C GLY A 180 -12.00 -6.23 -7.28
N ASP A 181 -12.50 -6.86 -8.33
CA ASP A 181 -11.73 -7.37 -9.48
C ASP A 181 -11.73 -6.39 -10.66
N LEU A 182 -11.83 -5.10 -10.35
CA LEU A 182 -11.76 -4.03 -11.35
C LEU A 182 -10.36 -3.96 -11.96
N ASP A 183 -10.29 -3.62 -13.23
CA ASP A 183 -9.02 -3.44 -13.92
C ASP A 183 -8.23 -2.24 -13.39
N GLN A 184 -8.94 -1.24 -12.84
CA GLN A 184 -8.39 0.00 -12.26
C GLN A 184 -9.28 0.52 -11.15
N HIS A 185 -8.68 1.32 -10.23
CA HIS A 185 -9.39 2.06 -9.19
C HIS A 185 -10.14 1.19 -8.16
N GLU A 186 -9.72 -0.05 -7.96
CA GLU A 186 -10.29 -0.94 -6.95
C GLU A 186 -10.13 -0.38 -5.52
N ASP A 187 -9.05 0.37 -5.28
CA ASP A 187 -8.77 1.09 -4.04
C ASP A 187 -9.70 2.32 -3.87
N VAL A 188 -9.92 3.08 -4.93
CA VAL A 188 -10.84 4.23 -4.95
C VAL A 188 -12.27 3.77 -4.65
N GLU A 189 -12.73 2.70 -5.30
CA GLU A 189 -14.07 2.16 -5.10
C GLU A 189 -14.26 1.62 -3.68
N LEU A 190 -13.25 0.93 -3.12
CA LEU A 190 -13.25 0.46 -1.74
C LEU A 190 -13.39 1.63 -0.76
N VAL A 191 -12.58 2.68 -0.93
CA VAL A 191 -12.64 3.87 -0.05
C VAL A 191 -13.96 4.62 -0.23
N ARG A 192 -14.51 4.70 -1.46
CA ARG A 192 -15.83 5.27 -1.72
C ARG A 192 -16.93 4.51 -0.97
N ALA A 193 -16.90 3.18 -1.02
CA ALA A 193 -17.84 2.34 -0.29
C ALA A 193 -17.71 2.50 1.23
N ALA A 194 -16.47 2.55 1.75
CA ALA A 194 -16.23 2.80 3.18
C ALA A 194 -16.78 4.16 3.63
N ARG A 195 -16.57 5.23 2.84
CA ARG A 195 -17.16 6.56 3.11
C ARG A 195 -18.69 6.52 3.13
N ALA A 196 -19.31 5.77 2.22
CA ALA A 196 -20.77 5.63 2.18
C ALA A 196 -21.34 4.91 3.41
N LEU A 197 -20.55 4.09 4.09
CA LEU A 197 -20.87 3.44 5.36
C LEU A 197 -20.61 4.34 6.59
N GLY A 198 -20.15 5.58 6.40
CA GLY A 198 -19.84 6.51 7.47
C GLY A 198 -18.46 6.32 8.11
N ALA A 199 -17.55 5.57 7.46
CA ALA A 199 -16.19 5.38 7.96
C ALA A 199 -15.43 6.72 8.05
N ARG A 200 -14.69 6.91 9.15
CA ARG A 200 -13.81 8.07 9.34
C ARG A 200 -12.54 7.90 8.53
N VAL A 201 -12.46 8.62 7.42
CA VAL A 201 -11.32 8.63 6.51
C VAL A 201 -10.40 9.79 6.83
N VAL A 202 -9.11 9.51 7.05
CA VAL A 202 -8.07 10.49 7.36
C VAL A 202 -7.01 10.46 6.26
N ALA A 203 -6.71 11.61 5.67
CA ALA A 203 -5.60 11.76 4.73
C ALA A 203 -4.35 12.28 5.48
N THR A 204 -3.17 11.79 5.08
CA THR A 204 -1.89 12.17 5.70
C THR A 204 -0.75 12.14 4.69
N ASP A 205 0.21 13.03 4.83
CA ASP A 205 1.49 13.06 4.10
C ASP A 205 2.71 12.88 5.02
N GLU A 206 2.48 12.57 6.31
CA GLU A 206 3.58 12.34 7.26
C GLU A 206 4.35 11.06 6.99
N ASN A 207 3.72 10.06 6.35
CA ASN A 207 4.32 8.79 5.96
C ASN A 207 4.18 8.55 4.46
N GLU A 208 4.69 9.49 3.68
CA GLU A 208 4.71 9.39 2.23
C GLU A 208 5.52 8.17 1.78
N VAL A 209 4.93 7.35 0.93
CA VAL A 209 5.58 6.18 0.31
C VAL A 209 6.24 6.61 -1.00
N VAL A 210 7.48 6.16 -1.20
CA VAL A 210 8.17 6.34 -2.46
C VAL A 210 7.85 5.16 -3.36
N THR A 211 7.30 5.39 -4.54
CA THR A 211 7.04 4.34 -5.52
C THR A 211 7.83 4.58 -6.80
N SER A 212 7.97 3.58 -7.65
CA SER A 212 8.69 3.73 -8.92
C SER A 212 8.16 4.90 -9.75
N GLY A 213 9.07 5.74 -10.24
CA GLY A 213 8.78 6.82 -11.19
C GLY A 213 8.77 6.39 -12.66
N ARG A 214 8.75 5.08 -12.94
CA ARG A 214 8.73 4.53 -14.30
C ARG A 214 7.54 5.04 -15.11
N PHE A 215 7.74 5.23 -16.42
CA PHE A 215 6.69 5.69 -17.33
C PHE A 215 5.79 4.56 -17.86
N TRP A 216 6.22 3.33 -17.71
CA TRP A 216 5.51 2.13 -18.17
C TRP A 216 5.23 1.20 -16.99
N GLY A 217 3.98 1.10 -16.61
CA GLY A 217 3.53 0.26 -15.48
C GLY A 217 2.92 -1.05 -15.94
N ARG A 218 2.60 -1.92 -14.96
CA ARG A 218 1.93 -3.20 -15.20
C ARG A 218 0.41 -3.05 -15.36
N THR A 219 -0.16 -1.98 -14.81
CA THR A 219 -1.59 -1.68 -14.90
C THR A 219 -1.81 -0.54 -15.90
N PRO A 220 -2.56 -0.74 -16.99
CA PRO A 220 -2.92 0.34 -17.89
C PRO A 220 -3.66 1.45 -17.13
N GLY A 221 -3.26 2.72 -17.32
CA GLY A 221 -3.89 3.86 -16.64
C GLY A 221 -3.55 4.03 -15.15
N GLY A 222 -2.66 3.18 -14.60
CA GLY A 222 -2.17 3.30 -13.23
C GLY A 222 -1.19 4.45 -13.01
N TYR A 223 -0.49 4.46 -11.87
CA TYR A 223 0.41 5.54 -11.45
C TYR A 223 1.49 5.88 -12.50
N ALA A 224 2.08 4.88 -13.16
CA ALA A 224 3.06 5.10 -14.22
C ALA A 224 2.49 5.91 -15.41
N ALA A 225 1.22 5.70 -15.76
CA ALA A 225 0.57 6.50 -16.81
C ALA A 225 0.38 7.96 -16.38
N PHE A 226 0.08 8.21 -15.11
CA PHE A 226 0.03 9.56 -14.55
C PHE A 226 1.39 10.24 -14.59
N VAL A 227 2.46 9.55 -14.17
CA VAL A 227 3.86 10.07 -14.20
C VAL A 227 4.25 10.42 -15.65
N ARG A 228 3.97 9.53 -16.61
CA ARG A 228 4.24 9.78 -18.03
C ARG A 228 3.47 10.97 -18.58
N ALA A 229 2.17 11.05 -18.35
CA ALA A 229 1.34 12.16 -18.84
C ALA A 229 1.79 13.51 -18.28
N THR A 230 2.27 13.52 -17.02
CA THR A 230 2.84 14.72 -16.40
C THR A 230 4.17 15.11 -17.09
N HIS A 231 5.04 14.13 -17.36
CA HIS A 231 6.29 14.35 -18.07
C HIS A 231 6.06 14.92 -19.47
N GLU A 232 5.14 14.32 -20.27
CA GLU A 232 4.81 14.76 -21.62
C GLU A 232 4.29 16.22 -21.63
N ARG A 233 3.48 16.58 -20.64
CA ARG A 233 2.95 17.95 -20.47
C ARG A 233 4.06 18.95 -20.15
N ILE A 234 5.01 18.60 -19.29
CA ILE A 234 6.15 19.46 -18.92
C ILE A 234 7.07 19.65 -20.14
N ALA A 235 7.36 18.57 -20.85
CA ALA A 235 8.22 18.60 -22.04
C ALA A 235 7.58 19.28 -23.26
N GLY A 236 6.32 19.72 -23.20
CA GLY A 236 5.62 20.35 -24.32
C GLY A 236 5.36 19.40 -25.50
N VAL A 237 5.35 18.10 -25.26
CA VAL A 237 5.10 17.04 -26.24
C VAL A 237 3.66 16.55 -26.06
N GLY A 238 2.70 17.37 -26.47
CA GLY A 238 1.26 17.07 -26.39
C GLY A 238 0.49 17.75 -27.51
#